data_4ac445e0e006e4bf2d57a9fecf104ffd
#
_entry.id   4ac445e0e006e4bf2d57a9fecf104ffd
#
_cell.length_a   1.000
_cell.length_b   1.000
_cell.length_c   1.000
_cell.angle_alpha   90.00
_cell.angle_beta   90.00
_cell.angle_gamma   90.00
#
_symmetry.space_group_name_H-M   'P 1'
#
loop_
_entity.id
_entity.type
_entity.pdbx_description
1 polymer ?
#
loop_
_entity_poly.entity_id
_entity_poly.type
_entity_poly.pdbx_seq_one_letter_code
_entity_poly.pdbx_strand_id
1 'polypeptide(L)'
;MTTVRDIYNALFAFAPASMKMDWDNVGLLCGRFDAPVDTVLVALDPMPDVIDEAKKTGAQCIVTHHPLFFDAPRAVNDASYEGRCILELAEAKIAAINLHTNLDVCPGGVNDVLAETLGLTDVSVLNPVGTDAQGRPYGLIRTGMVREQRLAEFAAFVKSALSCPGLRFADAGKPVRRVAVGGGSCGGAIDDVLAAGCDTLVTADLKYNHFEEAKYRGLNLIDAGHFETENPVCAVLERVMREALPELTVLRAKAHKDETQFL
;
A
#
# COMPACT_ATOMS: atom_id res chain seq x y z
N MET A 1 13.84 11.86 -23.81
CA MET A 1 13.16 12.62 -22.73
C MET A 1 11.99 11.78 -22.28
N THR A 2 12.00 11.37 -21.03
CA THR A 2 10.95 10.56 -20.42
C THR A 2 9.64 11.35 -20.34
N THR A 3 8.52 10.69 -20.52
CA THR A 3 7.18 11.29 -20.42
C THR A 3 6.37 10.63 -19.30
N VAL A 4 5.26 11.25 -18.90
CA VAL A 4 4.29 10.65 -17.96
C VAL A 4 3.80 9.29 -18.49
N ARG A 5 3.66 9.12 -19.80
CA ARG A 5 3.27 7.85 -20.44
C ARG A 5 4.31 6.75 -20.23
N ASP A 6 5.59 7.07 -20.29
CA ASP A 6 6.66 6.10 -20.10
C ASP A 6 6.66 5.59 -18.64
N ILE A 7 6.48 6.51 -17.69
CA ILE A 7 6.33 6.18 -16.25
C ILE A 7 5.09 5.31 -16.03
N TYR A 8 3.94 5.71 -16.59
CA TYR A 8 2.71 4.93 -16.55
C TYR A 8 2.94 3.51 -17.07
N ASN A 9 3.54 3.39 -18.25
CA ASN A 9 3.77 2.08 -18.88
C ASN A 9 4.70 1.20 -18.04
N ALA A 10 5.76 1.74 -17.46
CA ALA A 10 6.67 1.00 -16.59
C ALA A 10 5.96 0.47 -15.33
N LEU A 11 5.18 1.33 -14.67
CA LEU A 11 4.45 0.98 -13.45
C LEU A 11 3.35 -0.05 -13.72
N PHE A 12 2.57 0.13 -14.80
CA PHE A 12 1.47 -0.77 -15.15
C PHE A 12 1.92 -2.05 -15.88
N ALA A 13 3.17 -2.14 -16.31
CA ALA A 13 3.79 -3.42 -16.67
C ALA A 13 4.11 -4.26 -15.43
N PHE A 14 4.45 -3.62 -14.31
CA PHE A 14 4.70 -4.28 -13.02
C PHE A 14 3.39 -4.70 -12.33
N ALA A 15 2.44 -3.77 -12.19
CA ALA A 15 1.13 -4.00 -11.57
C ALA A 15 0.00 -3.63 -12.54
N PRO A 16 -0.41 -4.55 -13.44
CA PRO A 16 -1.41 -4.27 -14.47
C PRO A 16 -2.73 -3.75 -13.91
N ALA A 17 -3.34 -2.75 -14.56
CA ALA A 17 -4.63 -2.20 -14.16
C ALA A 17 -5.77 -3.24 -14.17
N SER A 18 -5.63 -4.32 -14.93
CA SER A 18 -6.59 -5.43 -14.94
C SER A 18 -6.64 -6.24 -13.65
N MET A 19 -5.66 -6.06 -12.75
CA MET A 19 -5.63 -6.71 -11.43
C MET A 19 -6.38 -5.92 -10.35
N LYS A 20 -6.78 -4.68 -10.62
CA LYS A 20 -7.49 -3.86 -9.64
C LYS A 20 -8.88 -4.42 -9.30
N MET A 21 -9.38 -4.09 -8.13
CA MET A 21 -10.77 -4.32 -7.74
C MET A 21 -11.74 -3.50 -8.62
N ASP A 22 -12.95 -4.01 -8.89
CA ASP A 22 -13.91 -3.36 -9.81
C ASP A 22 -14.31 -1.94 -9.40
N TRP A 23 -14.37 -1.67 -8.11
CA TRP A 23 -14.71 -0.37 -7.54
C TRP A 23 -13.56 0.63 -7.52
N ASP A 24 -12.33 0.18 -7.82
CA ASP A 24 -11.11 0.97 -7.61
C ASP A 24 -10.80 1.89 -8.79
N ASN A 25 -10.06 2.98 -8.49
CA ASN A 25 -9.67 3.99 -9.44
C ASN A 25 -8.14 4.13 -9.49
N VAL A 26 -7.51 3.53 -10.51
CA VAL A 26 -6.06 3.53 -10.70
C VAL A 26 -5.67 4.16 -12.04
N GLY A 27 -4.51 4.77 -12.09
CA GLY A 27 -3.95 5.31 -13.32
C GLY A 27 -3.45 6.75 -13.23
N LEU A 28 -3.47 7.45 -14.35
CA LEU A 28 -3.20 8.89 -14.40
C LEU A 28 -4.48 9.65 -14.03
N LEU A 29 -4.57 10.13 -12.80
CA LEU A 29 -5.77 10.83 -12.31
C LEU A 29 -5.72 12.34 -12.53
N CYS A 30 -4.52 12.92 -12.67
CA CYS A 30 -4.32 14.32 -13.02
C CYS A 30 -3.09 14.44 -13.92
N GLY A 31 -3.15 15.31 -14.94
CA GLY A 31 -2.02 15.61 -15.80
C GLY A 31 -2.18 15.18 -17.26
N ARG A 32 -1.09 15.22 -18.00
CA ARG A 32 -1.02 14.90 -19.43
C ARG A 32 -0.03 13.76 -19.67
N PHE A 33 -0.42 12.77 -20.45
CA PHE A 33 0.44 11.64 -20.79
C PHE A 33 1.71 12.01 -21.56
N ASP A 34 1.67 13.07 -22.36
CA ASP A 34 2.77 13.57 -23.19
C ASP A 34 3.67 14.58 -22.49
N ALA A 35 3.36 14.93 -21.22
CA ALA A 35 4.19 15.86 -20.47
C ALA A 35 5.58 15.25 -20.18
N PRO A 36 6.67 16.03 -20.39
CA PRO A 36 8.02 15.60 -20.09
C PRO A 36 8.25 15.53 -18.59
N VAL A 37 9.04 14.54 -18.14
CA VAL A 37 9.37 14.31 -16.73
C VAL A 37 10.85 13.97 -16.59
N ASP A 38 11.55 14.74 -15.77
CA ASP A 38 12.94 14.48 -15.35
C ASP A 38 12.98 14.00 -13.88
N THR A 39 12.02 14.46 -13.07
CA THR A 39 11.96 14.14 -11.64
C THR A 39 10.57 13.66 -11.23
N VAL A 40 10.52 12.54 -10.51
CA VAL A 40 9.30 11.96 -9.91
C VAL A 40 9.43 11.96 -8.39
N LEU A 41 8.34 12.28 -7.70
CA LEU A 41 8.22 12.14 -6.25
C LEU A 41 7.30 10.94 -5.93
N VAL A 42 7.77 10.02 -5.09
CA VAL A 42 7.01 8.83 -4.65
C VAL A 42 6.51 9.03 -3.23
N ALA A 43 5.25 8.75 -2.99
CA ALA A 43 4.62 8.78 -1.66
C ALA A 43 3.56 7.67 -1.54
N LEU A 44 3.01 7.46 -0.34
CA LEU A 44 1.84 6.60 -0.17
C LEU A 44 0.57 7.32 -0.63
N ASP A 45 0.41 8.59 -0.23
CA ASP A 45 -0.76 9.44 -0.52
C ASP A 45 -0.39 10.72 -1.26
N PRO A 46 -1.29 11.26 -2.11
CA PRO A 46 -1.12 12.56 -2.78
C PRO A 46 -1.57 13.73 -1.88
N MET A 47 -1.02 13.82 -0.65
CA MET A 47 -1.36 14.84 0.35
C MET A 47 -0.89 16.24 -0.06
N PRO A 48 -1.49 17.33 0.46
CA PRO A 48 -1.05 18.69 0.19
C PRO A 48 0.44 18.91 0.44
N ASP A 49 0.97 18.38 1.55
CA ASP A 49 2.40 18.48 1.89
C ASP A 49 3.30 17.77 0.86
N VAL A 50 2.83 16.65 0.28
CA VAL A 50 3.51 15.95 -0.81
C VAL A 50 3.48 16.77 -2.10
N ILE A 51 2.36 17.42 -2.41
CA ILE A 51 2.21 18.31 -3.56
C ILE A 51 3.15 19.52 -3.40
N ASP A 52 3.23 20.08 -2.21
CA ASP A 52 4.14 21.19 -1.91
C ASP A 52 5.62 20.77 -1.98
N GLU A 53 5.95 19.56 -1.54
CA GLU A 53 7.30 19.02 -1.71
C GLU A 53 7.64 18.80 -3.18
N ALA A 54 6.69 18.30 -3.99
CA ALA A 54 6.87 18.16 -5.43
C ALA A 54 7.16 19.50 -6.12
N LYS A 55 6.42 20.57 -5.77
CA LYS A 55 6.68 21.94 -6.23
C LYS A 55 8.09 22.42 -5.86
N LYS A 56 8.50 22.20 -4.59
CA LYS A 56 9.82 22.62 -4.06
C LYS A 56 10.99 21.85 -4.70
N THR A 57 10.80 20.58 -4.98
CA THR A 57 11.83 19.70 -5.58
C THR A 57 11.85 19.79 -7.10
N GLY A 58 10.87 20.46 -7.72
CA GLY A 58 10.71 20.55 -9.16
C GLY A 58 10.26 19.23 -9.80
N ALA A 59 9.60 18.34 -9.06
CA ALA A 59 9.05 17.12 -9.61
C ALA A 59 7.85 17.43 -10.54
N GLN A 60 7.85 16.82 -11.72
CA GLN A 60 6.78 16.97 -12.72
C GLN A 60 5.72 15.87 -12.60
N CYS A 61 5.99 14.81 -11.81
CA CYS A 61 5.06 13.72 -11.57
C CYS A 61 5.14 13.28 -10.12
N ILE A 62 3.97 12.99 -9.52
CA ILE A 62 3.85 12.28 -8.25
C ILE A 62 3.32 10.89 -8.55
N VAL A 63 3.93 9.86 -7.94
CA VAL A 63 3.47 8.47 -8.00
C VAL A 63 3.09 8.04 -6.60
N THR A 64 1.84 7.58 -6.43
CA THR A 64 1.32 7.17 -5.12
C THR A 64 0.71 5.77 -5.16
N HIS A 65 0.54 5.18 -3.98
CA HIS A 65 -0.30 4.01 -3.81
C HIS A 65 -1.78 4.43 -3.79
N HIS A 66 -2.16 5.29 -2.88
CA HIS A 66 -3.54 5.76 -2.78
C HIS A 66 -3.92 6.71 -3.92
N PRO A 67 -5.18 6.62 -4.39
CA PRO A 67 -5.68 7.48 -5.47
C PRO A 67 -5.93 8.91 -4.97
N LEU A 68 -5.80 9.87 -5.88
CA LEU A 68 -6.17 11.26 -5.63
C LEU A 68 -7.67 11.42 -5.31
N PHE A 69 -8.49 10.54 -5.88
CA PHE A 69 -9.93 10.41 -5.61
C PHE A 69 -10.40 9.02 -6.04
N PHE A 70 -11.33 8.44 -5.30
CA PHE A 70 -11.97 7.16 -5.64
C PHE A 70 -13.08 7.36 -6.67
N ASP A 71 -14.03 8.23 -6.35
CA ASP A 71 -15.14 8.57 -7.24
C ASP A 71 -14.80 9.78 -8.10
N ALA A 72 -15.26 9.79 -9.35
CA ALA A 72 -15.07 10.93 -10.24
C ALA A 72 -15.69 12.19 -9.63
N PRO A 73 -14.90 13.27 -9.43
CA PRO A 73 -15.42 14.49 -8.81
C PRO A 73 -16.49 15.14 -9.70
N ARG A 74 -17.64 15.53 -9.11
CA ARG A 74 -18.72 16.26 -9.81
C ARG A 74 -18.37 17.72 -10.07
N ALA A 75 -17.45 18.27 -9.30
CA ALA A 75 -16.93 19.62 -9.44
C ALA A 75 -15.47 19.66 -8.96
N VAL A 76 -14.66 20.48 -9.61
CA VAL A 76 -13.27 20.75 -9.19
C VAL A 76 -13.20 22.21 -8.80
N ASN A 77 -13.11 22.48 -7.50
CA ASN A 77 -12.96 23.81 -6.93
C ASN A 77 -12.29 23.72 -5.54
N ASP A 78 -12.00 24.83 -4.93
CA ASP A 78 -11.30 24.95 -3.66
C ASP A 78 -12.16 24.69 -2.41
N ALA A 79 -13.44 24.34 -2.58
CA ALA A 79 -14.34 24.02 -1.46
C ALA A 79 -14.14 22.61 -0.90
N SER A 80 -13.61 21.67 -1.69
CA SER A 80 -13.31 20.30 -1.23
C SER A 80 -11.80 20.07 -1.13
N TYR A 81 -11.43 19.09 -0.33
CA TYR A 81 -10.03 18.66 -0.16
C TYR A 81 -9.45 18.16 -1.50
N GLU A 82 -10.14 17.22 -2.15
CA GLU A 82 -9.71 16.66 -3.43
C GLU A 82 -9.67 17.72 -4.53
N GLY A 83 -10.66 18.62 -4.55
CA GLY A 83 -10.72 19.71 -5.53
C GLY A 83 -9.52 20.64 -5.42
N ARG A 84 -9.08 20.99 -4.20
CA ARG A 84 -7.85 21.77 -3.98
C ARG A 84 -6.63 21.04 -4.48
N CYS A 85 -6.45 19.76 -4.11
CA CYS A 85 -5.31 18.97 -4.59
C CYS A 85 -5.26 18.89 -6.12
N ILE A 86 -6.41 18.68 -6.77
CA ILE A 86 -6.50 18.64 -8.25
C ILE A 86 -6.09 20.00 -8.85
N LEU A 87 -6.60 21.10 -8.31
CA LEU A 87 -6.26 22.45 -8.79
C LEU A 87 -4.76 22.75 -8.65
N GLU A 88 -4.20 22.47 -7.48
CA GLU A 88 -2.78 22.69 -7.21
C GLU A 88 -1.86 21.87 -8.12
N LEU A 89 -2.20 20.60 -8.36
CA LEU A 89 -1.48 19.75 -9.29
C LEU A 89 -1.57 20.30 -10.73
N ALA A 90 -2.78 20.67 -11.17
CA ALA A 90 -3.02 21.17 -12.52
C ALA A 90 -2.32 22.52 -12.78
N GLU A 91 -2.40 23.45 -11.82
CA GLU A 91 -1.76 24.77 -11.89
C GLU A 91 -0.23 24.65 -11.90
N ALA A 92 0.32 23.73 -11.09
CA ALA A 92 1.74 23.44 -11.06
C ALA A 92 2.22 22.57 -12.24
N LYS A 93 1.30 22.07 -13.08
CA LYS A 93 1.57 21.12 -14.18
C LYS A 93 2.23 19.82 -13.70
N ILE A 94 1.89 19.35 -12.51
CA ILE A 94 2.37 18.10 -11.93
C ILE A 94 1.36 17.01 -12.25
N ALA A 95 1.83 15.91 -12.82
CA ALA A 95 1.01 14.73 -13.06
C ALA A 95 0.88 13.89 -11.77
N ALA A 96 -0.26 13.22 -11.59
CA ALA A 96 -0.48 12.29 -10.48
C ALA A 96 -0.92 10.92 -11.01
N ILE A 97 -0.10 9.91 -10.76
CA ILE A 97 -0.33 8.50 -11.10
C ILE A 97 -0.45 7.72 -9.80
N ASN A 98 -1.44 6.84 -9.72
CA ASN A 98 -1.56 5.91 -8.60
C ASN A 98 -1.70 4.46 -9.06
N LEU A 99 -1.24 3.55 -8.18
CA LEU A 99 -1.44 2.11 -8.24
C LEU A 99 -1.94 1.68 -6.86
N HIS A 100 -3.18 1.26 -6.76
CA HIS A 100 -3.84 0.94 -5.51
C HIS A 100 -4.08 -0.57 -5.39
N THR A 101 -5.30 -1.05 -5.50
CA THR A 101 -5.58 -2.48 -5.30
C THR A 101 -4.87 -3.40 -6.31
N ASN A 102 -4.54 -2.92 -7.49
CA ASN A 102 -3.67 -3.67 -8.42
C ASN A 102 -2.25 -3.87 -7.86
N LEU A 103 -1.73 -2.92 -7.08
CA LEU A 103 -0.44 -3.03 -6.40
C LEU A 103 -0.53 -3.90 -5.14
N ASP A 104 -1.70 -3.90 -4.45
CA ASP A 104 -1.93 -4.78 -3.30
C ASP A 104 -1.87 -6.25 -3.66
N VAL A 105 -2.50 -6.61 -4.79
CA VAL A 105 -2.66 -8.02 -5.17
C VAL A 105 -1.52 -8.57 -6.00
N CYS A 106 -0.77 -7.72 -6.73
CA CYS A 106 0.24 -8.19 -7.67
C CYS A 106 1.43 -8.85 -6.95
N PRO A 107 2.10 -9.82 -7.61
CA PRO A 107 3.35 -10.38 -7.11
C PRO A 107 4.44 -9.31 -6.99
N GLY A 108 5.06 -9.23 -5.80
CA GLY A 108 6.07 -8.22 -5.45
C GLY A 108 5.48 -6.86 -5.05
N GLY A 109 4.17 -6.73 -4.92
CA GLY A 109 3.47 -5.54 -4.45
C GLY A 109 3.37 -5.44 -2.94
N VAL A 110 2.39 -4.65 -2.44
CA VAL A 110 2.22 -4.28 -1.03
C VAL A 110 2.32 -5.49 -0.09
N ASN A 111 1.52 -6.53 -0.36
CA ASN A 111 1.40 -7.65 0.56
C ASN A 111 2.57 -8.63 0.53
N ASP A 112 3.30 -8.71 -0.58
CA ASP A 112 4.57 -9.45 -0.63
C ASP A 112 5.66 -8.72 0.14
N VAL A 113 5.74 -7.38 0.00
CA VAL A 113 6.69 -6.55 0.76
C VAL A 113 6.39 -6.60 2.25
N LEU A 114 5.12 -6.54 2.63
CA LEU A 114 4.72 -6.67 4.04
C LEU A 114 5.13 -8.04 4.61
N ALA A 115 4.87 -9.13 3.87
CA ALA A 115 5.26 -10.48 4.28
C ALA A 115 6.79 -10.60 4.43
N GLU A 116 7.56 -10.05 3.48
CA GLU A 116 9.03 -10.02 3.53
C GLU A 116 9.54 -9.20 4.72
N THR A 117 8.98 -8.00 4.93
CA THR A 117 9.35 -7.11 6.06
C THR A 117 9.11 -7.77 7.41
N LEU A 118 8.05 -8.58 7.52
CA LEU A 118 7.73 -9.33 8.72
C LEU A 118 8.42 -10.69 8.80
N GLY A 119 9.34 -10.99 7.88
CA GLY A 119 10.17 -12.19 7.90
C GLY A 119 9.40 -13.49 7.69
N LEU A 120 8.27 -13.47 6.97
CA LEU A 120 7.53 -14.67 6.65
C LEU A 120 8.30 -15.54 5.66
N THR A 121 8.33 -16.84 5.92
CA THR A 121 8.84 -17.87 5.00
C THR A 121 7.68 -18.70 4.43
N ASP A 122 7.93 -19.47 3.38
CA ASP A 122 6.93 -20.30 2.71
C ASP A 122 5.66 -19.50 2.34
N VAL A 123 5.88 -18.30 1.81
CA VAL A 123 4.81 -17.34 1.51
C VAL A 123 3.93 -17.86 0.37
N SER A 124 2.63 -17.74 0.56
CA SER A 124 1.61 -18.08 -0.44
C SER A 124 0.45 -17.09 -0.43
N VAL A 125 -0.22 -16.97 -1.57
CA VAL A 125 -1.44 -16.15 -1.70
C VAL A 125 -2.63 -16.91 -1.10
N LEU A 126 -3.34 -16.28 -0.19
CA LEU A 126 -4.61 -16.79 0.32
C LEU A 126 -5.74 -16.38 -0.65
N ASN A 127 -6.56 -17.36 -1.06
CA ASN A 127 -7.68 -17.15 -1.98
C ASN A 127 -7.28 -16.37 -3.24
N PRO A 128 -6.45 -16.95 -4.14
CA PRO A 128 -6.07 -16.29 -5.36
C PRO A 128 -7.28 -15.88 -6.20
N VAL A 129 -7.27 -14.65 -6.71
CA VAL A 129 -8.32 -14.13 -7.61
C VAL A 129 -7.96 -14.25 -9.08
N GLY A 130 -6.73 -14.65 -9.40
CA GLY A 130 -6.25 -14.90 -10.75
C GLY A 130 -4.78 -15.32 -10.78
N THR A 131 -4.25 -15.39 -11.99
CA THR A 131 -2.82 -15.63 -12.27
C THR A 131 -2.30 -14.56 -13.22
N ASP A 132 -1.07 -14.12 -13.01
CA ASP A 132 -0.40 -13.18 -13.91
C ASP A 132 0.08 -13.86 -15.22
N ALA A 133 0.70 -13.08 -16.10
CA ALA A 133 1.22 -13.58 -17.38
C ALA A 133 2.33 -14.62 -17.23
N GLN A 134 2.95 -14.74 -16.08
CA GLN A 134 3.97 -15.74 -15.72
C GLN A 134 3.37 -16.96 -15.00
N GLY A 135 2.04 -17.01 -14.84
CA GLY A 135 1.34 -18.10 -14.15
C GLY A 135 1.42 -18.02 -12.62
N ARG A 136 1.88 -16.89 -12.05
CA ARG A 136 1.94 -16.69 -10.60
C ARG A 136 0.56 -16.29 -10.07
N PRO A 137 0.07 -16.91 -8.99
CA PRO A 137 -1.19 -16.49 -8.39
C PRO A 137 -1.08 -15.10 -7.80
N TYR A 138 -2.16 -14.31 -7.90
CA TYR A 138 -2.28 -13.03 -7.22
C TYR A 138 -3.57 -12.93 -6.41
N GLY A 139 -3.56 -12.12 -5.36
CA GLY A 139 -4.68 -11.92 -4.44
C GLY A 139 -4.26 -11.00 -3.30
N LEU A 140 -5.20 -10.67 -2.42
CA LEU A 140 -4.99 -9.62 -1.42
C LEU A 140 -4.12 -10.08 -0.24
N ILE A 141 -4.36 -11.27 0.31
CA ILE A 141 -3.73 -11.73 1.54
C ILE A 141 -2.55 -12.64 1.23
N ARG A 142 -1.45 -12.49 1.99
CA ARG A 142 -0.35 -13.45 2.02
C ARG A 142 -0.40 -14.24 3.32
N THR A 143 -0.09 -15.54 3.24
CA THR A 143 0.14 -16.37 4.41
C THR A 143 1.56 -16.91 4.37
N GLY A 144 2.16 -17.12 5.54
CA GLY A 144 3.50 -17.67 5.64
C GLY A 144 3.81 -18.17 7.04
N MET A 145 5.03 -18.61 7.23
CA MET A 145 5.49 -19.16 8.51
C MET A 145 6.49 -18.21 9.16
N VAL A 146 6.47 -18.15 10.48
CA VAL A 146 7.52 -17.54 11.29
C VAL A 146 8.03 -18.55 12.32
N ARG A 147 9.19 -18.28 12.92
CA ARG A 147 9.62 -19.06 14.08
C ARG A 147 8.58 -18.91 15.18
N GLU A 148 8.15 -20.05 15.75
CA GLU A 148 7.17 -20.07 16.85
C GLU A 148 7.62 -19.20 18.02
N GLN A 149 6.74 -18.30 18.44
CA GLN A 149 7.00 -17.35 19.52
C GLN A 149 5.69 -16.88 20.17
N ARG A 150 5.79 -16.15 21.29
CA ARG A 150 4.63 -15.54 21.93
C ARG A 150 4.14 -14.32 21.15
N LEU A 151 2.83 -14.07 21.20
CA LEU A 151 2.24 -12.90 20.50
C LEU A 151 2.88 -11.58 20.91
N ALA A 152 3.15 -11.35 22.18
CA ALA A 152 3.78 -10.12 22.65
C ALA A 152 5.18 -9.89 22.05
N GLU A 153 5.95 -10.95 21.82
CA GLU A 153 7.27 -10.89 21.18
C GLU A 153 7.12 -10.57 19.69
N PHE A 154 6.19 -11.23 19.00
CA PHE A 154 5.90 -10.96 17.61
C PHE A 154 5.33 -9.55 17.38
N ALA A 155 4.40 -9.10 18.22
CA ALA A 155 3.87 -7.73 18.15
C ALA A 155 4.96 -6.66 18.35
N ALA A 156 5.89 -6.88 19.28
CA ALA A 156 7.03 -6.00 19.45
C ALA A 156 7.95 -6.00 18.23
N PHE A 157 8.16 -7.15 17.59
CA PHE A 157 8.90 -7.26 16.33
C PHE A 157 8.17 -6.52 15.20
N VAL A 158 6.86 -6.75 15.00
CA VAL A 158 6.03 -6.04 14.00
C VAL A 158 6.14 -4.54 14.19
N LYS A 159 5.97 -4.05 15.43
CA LYS A 159 6.12 -2.63 15.75
C LYS A 159 7.47 -2.06 15.30
N SER A 160 8.55 -2.80 15.57
CA SER A 160 9.92 -2.38 15.21
C SER A 160 10.16 -2.45 13.70
N ALA A 161 9.75 -3.55 13.06
CA ALA A 161 10.00 -3.81 11.64
C ALA A 161 9.28 -2.79 10.74
N LEU A 162 8.06 -2.41 11.11
CA LEU A 162 7.25 -1.42 10.40
C LEU A 162 7.44 0.02 10.91
N SER A 163 8.25 0.21 11.97
CA SER A 163 8.44 1.51 12.62
C SER A 163 7.14 2.14 13.16
N CYS A 164 6.18 1.30 13.60
CA CYS A 164 4.91 1.79 14.12
C CYS A 164 5.11 2.64 15.38
N PRO A 165 4.51 3.83 15.49
CA PRO A 165 4.51 4.61 16.73
C PRO A 165 3.73 3.90 17.85
N GLY A 166 2.70 3.16 17.49
CA GLY A 166 1.89 2.29 18.35
C GLY A 166 1.22 1.20 17.53
N LEU A 167 0.75 0.13 18.19
CA LEU A 167 -0.12 -0.88 17.57
C LEU A 167 -1.14 -1.37 18.60
N ARG A 168 -2.24 -1.96 18.10
CA ARG A 168 -3.26 -2.60 18.90
C ARG A 168 -3.26 -4.10 18.62
N PHE A 169 -3.53 -4.95 19.61
CA PHE A 169 -3.64 -6.39 19.35
C PHE A 169 -4.61 -7.07 20.30
N ALA A 170 -5.16 -8.19 19.84
CA ALA A 170 -5.93 -9.12 20.68
C ALA A 170 -5.18 -10.46 20.78
N ASP A 171 -5.00 -10.92 22.02
CA ASP A 171 -4.34 -12.19 22.31
C ASP A 171 -5.39 -13.29 22.49
N ALA A 172 -5.38 -14.26 21.58
CA ALA A 172 -6.22 -15.45 21.63
C ALA A 172 -5.59 -16.62 22.41
N GLY A 173 -4.43 -16.39 23.04
CA GLY A 173 -3.72 -17.40 23.83
C GLY A 173 -2.99 -18.45 22.98
N LYS A 174 -2.78 -18.21 21.68
CA LYS A 174 -2.05 -19.12 20.80
C LYS A 174 -0.64 -18.60 20.51
N PRO A 175 0.35 -19.50 20.36
CA PRO A 175 1.64 -19.11 19.83
C PRO A 175 1.50 -18.63 18.38
N VAL A 176 2.33 -17.69 17.99
CA VAL A 176 2.43 -17.19 16.61
C VAL A 176 3.35 -18.12 15.83
N ARG A 177 2.83 -18.70 14.75
CA ARG A 177 3.58 -19.59 13.86
C ARG A 177 3.17 -19.45 12.41
N ARG A 178 1.85 -19.52 12.10
CA ARG A 178 1.31 -19.34 10.76
C ARG A 178 0.58 -18.02 10.67
N VAL A 179 1.21 -17.06 10.02
CA VAL A 179 0.77 -15.67 9.97
C VAL A 179 0.12 -15.36 8.62
N ALA A 180 -1.00 -14.67 8.68
CA ALA A 180 -1.57 -13.98 7.52
C ALA A 180 -1.24 -12.49 7.60
N VAL A 181 -0.98 -11.85 6.45
CA VAL A 181 -0.75 -10.40 6.36
C VAL A 181 -1.61 -9.80 5.26
N GLY A 182 -2.15 -8.62 5.53
CA GLY A 182 -2.86 -7.78 4.57
C GLY A 182 -2.64 -6.32 4.93
N GLY A 183 -1.96 -5.55 4.05
CA GLY A 183 -1.75 -4.11 4.22
C GLY A 183 -3.07 -3.37 4.21
N GLY A 184 -3.13 -2.23 4.90
CA GLY A 184 -4.34 -1.46 5.03
C GLY A 184 -5.49 -2.21 5.71
N SER A 185 -6.71 -1.97 5.25
CA SER A 185 -7.95 -2.45 5.89
C SER A 185 -8.35 -3.85 5.42
N CYS A 186 -7.79 -4.91 6.00
CA CYS A 186 -8.13 -6.30 5.68
C CYS A 186 -8.88 -7.05 6.80
N GLY A 187 -9.57 -6.33 7.70
CA GLY A 187 -10.37 -6.95 8.77
C GLY A 187 -11.47 -7.90 8.28
N GLY A 188 -11.94 -7.75 7.05
CA GLY A 188 -12.90 -8.66 6.42
C GLY A 188 -12.35 -10.04 6.06
N ALA A 189 -11.02 -10.26 6.14
CA ALA A 189 -10.39 -11.54 5.81
C ALA A 189 -10.34 -12.54 7.00
N ILE A 190 -10.85 -12.19 8.17
CA ILE A 190 -10.77 -13.03 9.39
C ILE A 190 -11.28 -14.45 9.13
N ASP A 191 -12.40 -14.61 8.43
CA ASP A 191 -12.97 -15.93 8.12
C ASP A 191 -12.05 -16.78 7.28
N ASP A 192 -11.51 -16.22 6.21
CA ASP A 192 -10.61 -16.89 5.28
C ASP A 192 -9.29 -17.27 5.96
N VAL A 193 -8.75 -16.36 6.78
CA VAL A 193 -7.52 -16.56 7.55
C VAL A 193 -7.66 -17.71 8.54
N LEU A 194 -8.79 -17.77 9.24
CA LEU A 194 -9.12 -18.90 10.15
C LEU A 194 -9.28 -20.21 9.39
N ALA A 195 -10.00 -20.18 8.25
CA ALA A 195 -10.21 -21.36 7.40
C ALA A 195 -8.88 -21.91 6.84
N ALA A 196 -7.90 -21.03 6.58
CA ALA A 196 -6.55 -21.41 6.17
C ALA A 196 -5.69 -21.97 7.32
N GLY A 197 -6.20 -22.00 8.56
CA GLY A 197 -5.48 -22.48 9.72
C GLY A 197 -4.37 -21.56 10.20
N CYS A 198 -4.44 -20.26 9.91
CA CYS A 198 -3.54 -19.28 10.48
C CYS A 198 -3.90 -19.03 11.96
N ASP A 199 -2.88 -18.76 12.75
CA ASP A 199 -3.03 -18.42 14.16
C ASP A 199 -2.99 -16.91 14.42
N THR A 200 -2.51 -16.13 13.45
CA THR A 200 -2.29 -14.69 13.58
C THR A 200 -2.61 -13.97 12.26
N LEU A 201 -3.28 -12.81 12.36
CA LEU A 201 -3.46 -11.86 11.27
C LEU A 201 -2.83 -10.52 11.64
N VAL A 202 -2.00 -9.98 10.74
CA VAL A 202 -1.47 -8.60 10.79
C VAL A 202 -2.12 -7.79 9.69
N THR A 203 -2.78 -6.68 10.05
CA THR A 203 -3.48 -5.77 9.13
C THR A 203 -3.64 -4.40 9.79
N ALA A 204 -4.56 -3.57 9.30
CA ALA A 204 -4.88 -2.26 9.88
C ALA A 204 -6.38 -1.96 9.89
N ASP A 205 -6.74 -0.77 10.39
CA ASP A 205 -8.11 -0.22 10.42
C ASP A 205 -9.15 -1.14 11.05
N LEU A 206 -8.76 -1.86 12.09
CA LEU A 206 -9.62 -2.81 12.74
C LEU A 206 -10.64 -2.12 13.67
N LYS A 207 -11.89 -2.52 13.53
CA LYS A 207 -12.98 -2.10 14.42
C LYS A 207 -12.94 -2.89 15.71
N TYR A 208 -13.55 -2.35 16.78
CA TYR A 208 -13.67 -2.98 18.09
C TYR A 208 -14.16 -4.45 18.03
N ASN A 209 -15.21 -4.69 17.27
CA ASN A 209 -15.79 -6.03 17.13
C ASN A 209 -14.84 -7.05 16.47
N HIS A 210 -13.92 -6.61 15.58
CA HIS A 210 -12.93 -7.53 15.01
C HIS A 210 -12.00 -8.12 16.08
N PHE A 211 -11.59 -7.33 17.08
CA PHE A 211 -10.74 -7.81 18.17
C PHE A 211 -11.47 -8.80 19.07
N GLU A 212 -12.74 -8.54 19.39
CA GLU A 212 -13.57 -9.47 20.19
C GLU A 212 -13.77 -10.79 19.44
N GLU A 213 -14.22 -10.72 18.19
CA GLU A 213 -14.49 -11.87 17.34
C GLU A 213 -13.25 -12.74 17.15
N ALA A 214 -12.13 -12.14 16.73
CA ALA A 214 -10.87 -12.84 16.50
C ALA A 214 -10.41 -13.58 17.76
N LYS A 215 -10.39 -12.90 18.90
CA LYS A 215 -10.03 -13.49 20.17
C LYS A 215 -10.94 -14.66 20.54
N TYR A 216 -12.25 -14.50 20.43
CA TYR A 216 -13.23 -15.54 20.76
C TYR A 216 -13.07 -16.77 19.84
N ARG A 217 -12.72 -16.58 18.58
CA ARG A 217 -12.51 -17.63 17.58
C ARG A 217 -11.10 -18.22 17.60
N GLY A 218 -10.21 -17.71 18.44
CA GLY A 218 -8.86 -18.21 18.61
C GLY A 218 -7.88 -17.73 17.55
N LEU A 219 -8.02 -16.50 17.05
CA LEU A 219 -7.09 -15.84 16.16
C LEU A 219 -6.42 -14.67 16.88
N ASN A 220 -5.10 -14.65 16.93
CA ASN A 220 -4.35 -13.46 17.31
C ASN A 220 -4.53 -12.40 16.24
N LEU A 221 -4.78 -11.16 16.65
CA LEU A 221 -5.05 -10.06 15.72
C LEU A 221 -4.16 -8.87 16.05
N ILE A 222 -3.43 -8.35 15.06
CA ILE A 222 -2.56 -7.18 15.20
C ILE A 222 -3.03 -6.12 14.20
N ASP A 223 -3.33 -4.93 14.72
CA ASP A 223 -3.54 -3.71 13.95
C ASP A 223 -2.26 -2.88 14.04
N ALA A 224 -1.52 -2.86 12.94
CA ALA A 224 -0.17 -2.26 12.89
C ALA A 224 -0.14 -0.89 12.21
N GLY A 225 -1.31 -0.32 11.92
CA GLY A 225 -1.46 0.97 11.24
C GLY A 225 -1.50 0.83 9.71
N HIS A 226 -2.37 1.64 9.09
CA HIS A 226 -2.57 1.62 7.64
C HIS A 226 -1.30 2.07 6.93
N PHE A 227 -0.81 3.25 7.30
CA PHE A 227 0.41 3.81 6.74
C PHE A 227 1.61 2.86 6.87
N GLU A 228 1.83 2.29 8.04
CA GLU A 228 2.99 1.45 8.33
C GLU A 228 2.96 0.12 7.57
N THR A 229 1.76 -0.45 7.37
CA THR A 229 1.62 -1.72 6.65
C THR A 229 1.78 -1.58 5.14
N GLU A 230 1.58 -0.39 4.57
CA GLU A 230 1.62 -0.15 3.13
C GLU A 230 2.80 0.71 2.66
N ASN A 231 3.26 1.67 3.45
CA ASN A 231 4.34 2.58 3.05
C ASN A 231 5.66 1.89 2.58
N PRO A 232 6.02 0.68 3.05
CA PRO A 232 7.16 -0.06 2.52
C PRO A 232 7.12 -0.26 0.99
N VAL A 233 5.93 -0.33 0.37
CA VAL A 233 5.77 -0.52 -1.08
C VAL A 233 6.32 0.64 -1.91
N CYS A 234 6.41 1.82 -1.33
CA CYS A 234 6.99 2.97 -2.02
C CYS A 234 8.45 2.70 -2.49
N ALA A 235 9.22 1.86 -1.76
CA ALA A 235 10.56 1.44 -2.20
C ALA A 235 10.50 0.58 -3.47
N VAL A 236 9.45 -0.21 -3.64
CA VAL A 236 9.21 -0.99 -4.86
C VAL A 236 8.90 -0.08 -6.03
N LEU A 237 8.03 0.90 -5.85
CA LEU A 237 7.70 1.88 -6.89
C LEU A 237 8.95 2.63 -7.36
N GLU A 238 9.80 3.06 -6.43
CA GLU A 238 11.10 3.67 -6.77
C GLU A 238 11.99 2.73 -7.58
N ARG A 239 12.14 1.48 -7.12
CA ARG A 239 12.97 0.49 -7.80
C ARG A 239 12.47 0.21 -9.21
N VAL A 240 11.18 -0.04 -9.40
CA VAL A 240 10.56 -0.30 -10.71
C VAL A 240 10.83 0.83 -11.69
N MET A 241 10.68 2.08 -11.24
CA MET A 241 10.95 3.24 -12.10
C MET A 241 12.44 3.41 -12.42
N ARG A 242 13.35 3.24 -11.44
CA ARG A 242 14.80 3.34 -11.66
C ARG A 242 15.34 2.26 -12.60
N GLU A 243 14.79 1.04 -12.51
CA GLU A 243 15.18 -0.07 -13.38
C GLU A 243 14.68 0.13 -14.83
N ALA A 244 13.44 0.60 -14.99
CA ALA A 244 12.83 0.80 -16.32
C ALA A 244 13.28 2.09 -17.01
N LEU A 245 13.57 3.15 -16.25
CA LEU A 245 13.83 4.51 -16.73
C LEU A 245 15.06 5.09 -15.98
N PRO A 246 16.27 4.60 -16.28
CA PRO A 246 17.48 4.92 -15.50
C PRO A 246 17.90 6.40 -15.55
N GLU A 247 17.42 7.16 -16.53
CA GLU A 247 17.65 8.61 -16.63
C GLU A 247 16.75 9.44 -15.72
N LEU A 248 15.69 8.81 -15.13
CA LEU A 248 14.72 9.51 -14.29
C LEU A 248 15.28 9.73 -12.88
N THR A 249 15.17 10.94 -12.37
CA THR A 249 15.41 11.22 -10.95
C THR A 249 14.18 10.81 -10.14
N VAL A 250 14.31 9.77 -9.31
CA VAL A 250 13.24 9.28 -8.46
C VAL A 250 13.52 9.62 -7.01
N LEU A 251 12.67 10.44 -6.42
CA LEU A 251 12.75 10.91 -5.04
C LEU A 251 11.65 10.26 -4.20
N ARG A 252 11.93 9.98 -2.92
CA ARG A 252 10.93 9.65 -1.91
C ARG A 252 10.48 10.91 -1.20
N ALA A 253 9.18 11.11 -1.04
CA ALA A 253 8.62 12.18 -0.25
C ALA A 253 9.05 12.08 1.22
N LYS A 254 9.51 13.19 1.78
CA LYS A 254 9.93 13.33 3.19
C LYS A 254 8.84 14.01 4.04
N ALA A 255 7.98 14.79 3.40
CA ALA A 255 6.85 15.44 4.06
C ALA A 255 5.75 14.43 4.44
N HIS A 256 5.66 13.31 3.70
CA HIS A 256 4.63 12.30 3.94
C HIS A 256 4.93 11.43 5.15
N LYS A 257 4.02 11.41 6.10
CA LYS A 257 4.06 10.63 7.35
C LYS A 257 2.65 10.26 7.77
N ASP A 258 2.52 9.28 8.65
CA ASP A 258 1.24 9.03 9.30
C ASP A 258 0.81 10.25 10.13
N GLU A 259 -0.43 10.72 9.92
CA GLU A 259 -1.03 11.80 10.70
C GLU A 259 -1.59 11.31 12.05
N THR A 260 -1.70 9.98 12.24
CA THR A 260 -2.16 9.38 13.49
C THR A 260 -1.08 9.53 14.57
N GLN A 261 -1.47 10.04 15.73
CA GLN A 261 -0.55 10.25 16.84
C GLN A 261 -0.93 9.39 18.04
N PHE A 262 0.08 8.89 18.75
CA PHE A 262 -0.07 8.10 19.97
C PHE A 262 0.48 8.89 21.16
N LEU A 263 -0.26 8.88 22.27
CA LEU A 263 0.13 9.50 23.55
C LEU A 263 0.77 8.46 24.48
#